data_bd68f124b0c31b9293c47f36637b6f70
#
_entry.id   bd68f124b0c31b9293c47f36637b6f70
#
_cell.length_a   1.000
_cell.length_b   1.000
_cell.length_c   1.000
_cell.angle_alpha   90.00
_cell.angle_beta   90.00
_cell.angle_gamma   90.00
#
_symmetry.space_group_name_H-M   'P 1'
#
loop_
_entity.id
_entity.type
_entity.pdbx_description
1 polymer ?
#
loop_
_entity_poly.entity_id
_entity_poly.type
_entity_poly.pdbx_seq_one_letter_code
_entity_poly.pdbx_strand_id
1 'polypeptide(L)'
;MPTMLVLGATSGIARATARAFAGSGWTLQLAGRDIQRIQEVADDCGGASIFPFDALDPASRSALWGLLPSCPDAVLCAVGLLGDQDCACQDPKAALQVIECNFTGLVLVFLQAAEAFEARGSGLLIGLSSVAGDRGRASNYAYGSAKAGFSAFLSGLRARLWNSGVRVLTVKPGYVATGMIAGRHLPSCIVASPELVARDILRAVRTGRDVLYTPGWWRPLLALYRALPECVAKRLKL
;
A
#
# COMPACT_ATOMS: atom_id res chain seq x y z
N MET A 1 -23.80 2.01 5.76
CA MET A 1 -22.56 2.77 5.57
C MET A 1 -21.56 1.85 4.91
N PRO A 2 -20.74 2.29 3.96
CA PRO A 2 -19.72 1.43 3.36
C PRO A 2 -18.62 1.09 4.36
N THR A 3 -18.05 -0.11 4.24
CA THR A 3 -17.04 -0.63 5.16
C THR A 3 -15.69 -0.78 4.45
N MET A 4 -14.60 -0.34 5.11
CA MET A 4 -13.23 -0.47 4.62
C MET A 4 -12.38 -1.33 5.54
N LEU A 5 -11.78 -2.38 4.97
CA LEU A 5 -10.70 -3.13 5.62
C LEU A 5 -9.36 -2.43 5.38
N VAL A 6 -8.64 -2.11 6.44
CA VAL A 6 -7.32 -1.46 6.38
C VAL A 6 -6.25 -2.43 6.89
N LEU A 7 -5.43 -2.95 6.00
CA LEU A 7 -4.30 -3.84 6.31
C LEU A 7 -3.03 -3.02 6.58
N GLY A 8 -2.35 -3.30 7.69
CA GLY A 8 -1.21 -2.51 8.16
C GLY A 8 -1.66 -1.19 8.78
N ALA A 9 -2.74 -1.22 9.55
CA ALA A 9 -3.44 -0.07 10.11
C ALA A 9 -2.56 0.87 10.96
N THR A 10 -1.45 0.38 11.52
CA THR A 10 -0.52 1.17 12.34
C THR A 10 0.46 2.02 11.52
N SER A 11 0.53 1.86 10.18
CA SER A 11 1.39 2.71 9.35
C SER A 11 0.87 4.16 9.31
N GLY A 12 1.77 5.15 9.23
CA GLY A 12 1.38 6.56 9.22
C GLY A 12 0.39 6.90 8.11
N ILE A 13 0.58 6.36 6.89
CA ILE A 13 -0.34 6.56 5.78
C ILE A 13 -1.69 5.89 6.06
N ALA A 14 -1.70 4.66 6.62
CA ALA A 14 -2.93 3.97 6.95
C ALA A 14 -3.74 4.71 8.01
N ARG A 15 -3.11 5.17 9.11
CA ARG A 15 -3.76 5.96 10.16
C ARG A 15 -4.45 7.22 9.60
N ALA A 16 -3.70 7.99 8.80
CA ALA A 16 -4.25 9.19 8.19
C ALA A 16 -5.40 8.87 7.21
N THR A 17 -5.26 7.79 6.42
CA THR A 17 -6.30 7.36 5.48
C THR A 17 -7.54 6.84 6.22
N ALA A 18 -7.37 6.04 7.27
CA ALA A 18 -8.46 5.56 8.12
C ALA A 18 -9.28 6.72 8.69
N ARG A 19 -8.62 7.73 9.28
CA ARG A 19 -9.29 8.94 9.78
C ARG A 19 -10.06 9.68 8.69
N ALA A 20 -9.46 9.84 7.50
CA ALA A 20 -10.12 10.55 6.39
C ALA A 20 -11.37 9.81 5.89
N PHE A 21 -11.34 8.47 5.85
CA PHE A 21 -12.49 7.67 5.46
C PHE A 21 -13.56 7.62 6.56
N ALA A 22 -13.18 7.45 7.85
CA ALA A 22 -14.11 7.55 8.97
C ALA A 22 -14.84 8.90 8.98
N GLY A 23 -14.12 10.01 8.82
CA GLY A 23 -14.70 11.35 8.69
C GLY A 23 -15.57 11.56 7.45
N SER A 24 -15.53 10.63 6.49
CA SER A 24 -16.39 10.61 5.30
C SER A 24 -17.53 9.58 5.41
N GLY A 25 -17.81 9.07 6.61
CA GLY A 25 -18.95 8.17 6.88
C GLY A 25 -18.70 6.69 6.56
N TRP A 26 -17.43 6.24 6.49
CA TRP A 26 -17.10 4.83 6.34
C TRP A 26 -16.94 4.14 7.70
N THR A 27 -17.45 2.93 7.81
CA THR A 27 -17.12 2.02 8.91
C THR A 27 -15.76 1.37 8.64
N LEU A 28 -14.96 1.16 9.70
CA LEU A 28 -13.61 0.64 9.55
C LEU A 28 -13.46 -0.74 10.19
N GLN A 29 -12.68 -1.59 9.50
CA GLN A 29 -12.13 -2.85 9.96
C GLN A 29 -10.60 -2.70 9.89
N LEU A 30 -9.90 -2.68 11.02
CA LEU A 30 -8.48 -2.41 11.10
C LEU A 30 -7.69 -3.68 11.39
N ALA A 31 -6.68 -3.98 10.58
CA ALA A 31 -5.92 -5.21 10.73
C ALA A 31 -4.41 -4.97 10.73
N GLY A 32 -3.69 -5.74 11.55
CA GLY A 32 -2.24 -5.69 11.66
C GLY A 32 -1.71 -6.53 12.81
N ARG A 33 -0.40 -6.43 13.09
CA ARG A 33 0.31 -7.29 14.05
C ARG A 33 0.15 -6.84 15.50
N ASP A 34 0.15 -5.54 15.72
CA ASP A 34 0.15 -4.93 17.06
C ASP A 34 -1.25 -4.44 17.40
N ILE A 35 -1.99 -5.29 18.11
CA ILE A 35 -3.39 -5.04 18.47
C ILE A 35 -3.54 -3.79 19.35
N GLN A 36 -2.60 -3.53 20.27
CA GLN A 36 -2.67 -2.37 21.15
C GLN A 36 -2.56 -1.06 20.34
N ARG A 37 -1.59 -0.99 19.41
CA ARG A 37 -1.45 0.16 18.52
C ARG A 37 -2.60 0.30 17.51
N ILE A 38 -3.24 -0.81 17.12
CA ILE A 38 -4.43 -0.74 16.27
C ILE A 38 -5.61 -0.19 17.06
N GLN A 39 -5.74 -0.53 18.35
CA GLN A 39 -6.77 0.02 19.21
C GLN A 39 -6.67 1.56 19.31
N GLU A 40 -5.45 2.11 19.46
CA GLU A 40 -5.25 3.57 19.41
C GLU A 40 -5.78 4.18 18.11
N VAL A 41 -5.56 3.50 16.98
CA VAL A 41 -6.07 3.97 15.68
C VAL A 41 -7.59 3.88 15.60
N ALA A 42 -8.17 2.81 16.16
CA ALA A 42 -9.62 2.64 16.23
C ALA A 42 -10.28 3.77 17.05
N ASP A 43 -9.71 4.08 18.20
CA ASP A 43 -10.19 5.15 19.09
C ASP A 43 -10.11 6.52 18.39
N ASP A 44 -8.99 6.81 17.71
CA ASP A 44 -8.79 8.00 16.88
C ASP A 44 -9.82 8.16 15.73
N CYS A 45 -10.42 7.04 15.30
CA CYS A 45 -11.40 7.01 14.21
C CYS A 45 -12.87 6.99 14.67
N GLY A 46 -13.11 7.10 16.00
CA GLY A 46 -14.46 7.04 16.56
C GLY A 46 -15.00 5.61 16.73
N GLY A 47 -14.12 4.63 16.75
CA GLY A 47 -14.42 3.20 16.88
C GLY A 47 -14.23 2.43 15.57
N ALA A 48 -13.66 1.22 15.68
CA ALA A 48 -13.49 0.30 14.56
C ALA A 48 -13.35 -1.13 15.08
N SER A 49 -13.73 -2.13 14.28
CA SER A 49 -13.39 -3.53 14.56
C SER A 49 -11.92 -3.77 14.28
N ILE A 50 -11.24 -4.53 15.15
CA ILE A 50 -9.80 -4.80 15.03
C ILE A 50 -9.53 -6.29 14.87
N PHE A 51 -8.53 -6.63 14.04
CA PHE A 51 -8.21 -8.01 13.68
C PHE A 51 -6.69 -8.25 13.66
N PRO A 52 -6.21 -9.41 14.13
CA PRO A 52 -4.82 -9.80 13.94
C PRO A 52 -4.54 -10.08 12.47
N PHE A 53 -3.43 -9.55 11.96
CA PHE A 53 -3.00 -9.80 10.59
C PHE A 53 -1.48 -9.63 10.44
N ASP A 54 -0.83 -10.66 9.90
CA ASP A 54 0.56 -10.60 9.47
C ASP A 54 0.67 -11.07 8.01
N ALA A 55 1.20 -10.19 7.15
CA ALA A 55 1.41 -10.51 5.74
C ALA A 55 2.50 -11.59 5.51
N LEU A 56 3.37 -11.83 6.48
CA LEU A 56 4.42 -12.86 6.42
C LEU A 56 3.93 -14.23 6.94
N ASP A 57 2.82 -14.27 7.67
CA ASP A 57 2.26 -15.52 8.20
C ASP A 57 1.17 -16.08 7.26
N PRO A 58 1.39 -17.25 6.63
CA PRO A 58 0.38 -17.89 5.78
C PRO A 58 -0.93 -18.20 6.50
N ALA A 59 -0.88 -18.60 7.78
CA ALA A 59 -2.05 -18.91 8.57
C ALA A 59 -2.88 -17.64 8.83
N SER A 60 -2.23 -16.54 9.19
CA SER A 60 -2.87 -15.24 9.38
C SER A 60 -3.55 -14.74 8.10
N ARG A 61 -2.89 -14.88 6.95
CA ARG A 61 -3.49 -14.49 5.64
C ARG A 61 -4.74 -15.30 5.33
N SER A 62 -4.70 -16.62 5.55
CA SER A 62 -5.82 -17.52 5.27
C SER A 62 -7.00 -17.30 6.21
N ALA A 63 -6.74 -16.99 7.48
CA ALA A 63 -7.78 -16.80 8.50
C ALA A 63 -8.51 -15.47 8.38
N LEU A 64 -7.89 -14.43 7.80
CA LEU A 64 -8.38 -13.06 7.86
C LEU A 64 -9.85 -12.91 7.45
N TRP A 65 -10.24 -13.49 6.30
CA TRP A 65 -11.61 -13.36 5.78
C TRP A 65 -12.67 -13.99 6.68
N GLY A 66 -12.32 -15.10 7.34
CA GLY A 66 -13.20 -15.76 8.29
C GLY A 66 -13.40 -15.02 9.61
N LEU A 67 -12.50 -14.08 9.93
CA LEU A 67 -12.59 -13.25 11.14
C LEU A 67 -13.45 -11.99 10.93
N LEU A 68 -13.69 -11.59 9.68
CA LEU A 68 -14.44 -10.37 9.39
C LEU A 68 -15.93 -10.56 9.63
N PRO A 69 -16.62 -9.65 10.32
CA PRO A 69 -18.07 -9.75 10.59
C PRO A 69 -18.91 -9.62 9.30
N SER A 70 -18.33 -9.00 8.28
CA SER A 70 -18.94 -8.84 6.96
C SER A 70 -17.85 -8.60 5.91
N CYS A 71 -18.13 -8.98 4.65
CA CYS A 71 -17.25 -8.66 3.53
C CYS A 71 -17.19 -7.13 3.33
N PRO A 72 -16.01 -6.49 3.40
CA PRO A 72 -15.87 -5.04 3.26
C PRO A 72 -16.24 -4.56 1.84
N ASP A 73 -16.55 -3.27 1.69
CA ASP A 73 -16.76 -2.63 0.38
C ASP A 73 -15.44 -2.18 -0.25
N ALA A 74 -14.44 -1.96 0.59
CA ALA A 74 -13.10 -1.61 0.14
C ALA A 74 -12.02 -2.30 0.98
N VAL A 75 -10.88 -2.60 0.35
CA VAL A 75 -9.65 -3.02 1.03
C VAL A 75 -8.54 -2.03 0.72
N LEU A 76 -7.96 -1.44 1.76
CA LEU A 76 -6.72 -0.66 1.70
C LEU A 76 -5.57 -1.50 2.25
N CYS A 77 -4.56 -1.77 1.45
CA CYS A 77 -3.34 -2.41 1.92
C CYS A 77 -2.18 -1.40 2.02
N ALA A 78 -1.79 -1.08 3.25
CA ALA A 78 -0.68 -0.20 3.60
C ALA A 78 0.48 -0.96 4.27
N VAL A 79 0.49 -2.28 4.15
CA VAL A 79 1.59 -3.12 4.61
C VAL A 79 2.83 -2.85 3.76
N GLY A 80 3.97 -2.75 4.41
CA GLY A 80 5.26 -2.61 3.73
C GLY A 80 6.43 -2.56 4.69
N LEU A 81 7.55 -3.05 4.21
CA LEU A 81 8.85 -3.07 4.88
C LEU A 81 9.90 -2.53 3.91
N LEU A 82 10.54 -1.40 4.25
CA LEU A 82 11.62 -0.86 3.41
C LEU A 82 12.85 -1.77 3.46
N GLY A 83 13.14 -2.31 4.64
CA GLY A 83 14.36 -3.05 4.90
C GLY A 83 15.62 -2.18 4.81
N ASP A 84 16.76 -2.83 5.02
CA ASP A 84 18.08 -2.27 4.77
C ASP A 84 18.67 -2.93 3.53
N GLN A 85 19.09 -2.16 2.53
CA GLN A 85 19.59 -2.70 1.26
C GLN A 85 20.93 -3.42 1.43
N ASP A 86 21.81 -2.90 2.28
CA ASP A 86 23.13 -3.52 2.50
C ASP A 86 22.98 -4.84 3.26
N CYS A 87 22.07 -4.89 4.22
CA CYS A 87 21.70 -6.13 4.89
C CYS A 87 21.07 -7.13 3.89
N ALA A 88 20.18 -6.70 3.02
CA ALA A 88 19.57 -7.55 1.99
C ALA A 88 20.57 -8.10 0.95
N CYS A 89 21.72 -7.43 0.75
CA CYS A 89 22.80 -7.94 -0.09
C CYS A 89 23.60 -9.07 0.57
N GLN A 90 23.66 -9.07 1.90
CA GLN A 90 24.50 -10.00 2.68
C GLN A 90 23.69 -11.17 3.25
N ASP A 91 22.40 -10.96 3.55
CA ASP A 91 21.49 -11.96 4.09
C ASP A 91 20.31 -12.22 3.14
N PRO A 92 20.26 -13.39 2.48
CA PRO A 92 19.13 -13.77 1.64
C PRO A 92 17.77 -13.76 2.37
N LYS A 93 17.75 -14.02 3.68
CA LYS A 93 16.50 -14.00 4.46
C LYS A 93 15.97 -12.58 4.59
N ALA A 94 16.85 -11.59 4.81
CA ALA A 94 16.45 -10.19 4.83
C ALA A 94 15.88 -9.73 3.47
N ALA A 95 16.50 -10.15 2.36
CA ALA A 95 16.00 -9.87 1.01
C ALA A 95 14.62 -10.50 0.78
N LEU A 96 14.45 -11.78 1.10
CA LEU A 96 13.19 -12.50 0.98
C LEU A 96 12.10 -11.86 1.83
N GLN A 97 12.39 -11.49 3.07
CA GLN A 97 11.43 -10.82 3.95
C GLN A 97 10.90 -9.51 3.33
N VAL A 98 11.77 -8.70 2.70
CA VAL A 98 11.35 -7.48 1.99
C VAL A 98 10.44 -7.82 0.81
N ILE A 99 10.77 -8.85 0.02
CA ILE A 99 9.97 -9.26 -1.13
C ILE A 99 8.61 -9.80 -0.68
N GLU A 100 8.59 -10.69 0.30
CA GLU A 100 7.37 -11.29 0.82
C GLU A 100 6.44 -10.23 1.44
N CYS A 101 6.95 -9.37 2.31
CA CYS A 101 6.15 -8.34 2.96
C CYS A 101 5.54 -7.34 1.97
N ASN A 102 6.26 -6.99 0.89
CA ASN A 102 5.83 -5.96 -0.06
C ASN A 102 5.15 -6.49 -1.33
N PHE A 103 5.19 -7.79 -1.57
CA PHE A 103 4.64 -8.39 -2.79
C PHE A 103 3.91 -9.70 -2.52
N THR A 104 4.61 -10.82 -2.31
CA THR A 104 3.98 -12.15 -2.34
C THR A 104 2.94 -12.33 -1.25
N GLY A 105 3.18 -11.84 -0.03
CA GLY A 105 2.21 -11.87 1.06
C GLY A 105 0.96 -11.02 0.79
N LEU A 106 1.07 -9.99 -0.04
CA LEU A 106 -0.06 -9.13 -0.39
C LEU A 106 -0.89 -9.69 -1.54
N VAL A 107 -0.26 -10.37 -2.50
CA VAL A 107 -0.93 -10.96 -3.67
C VAL A 107 -2.07 -11.88 -3.24
N LEU A 108 -1.82 -12.78 -2.28
CA LEU A 108 -2.81 -13.75 -1.84
C LEU A 108 -4.04 -13.08 -1.20
N VAL A 109 -3.84 -12.05 -0.40
CA VAL A 109 -4.94 -11.30 0.23
C VAL A 109 -5.76 -10.54 -0.81
N PHE A 110 -5.09 -9.96 -1.81
CA PHE A 110 -5.78 -9.27 -2.91
C PHE A 110 -6.55 -10.23 -3.81
N LEU A 111 -6.06 -11.45 -4.03
CA LEU A 111 -6.79 -12.47 -4.81
C LEU A 111 -8.07 -12.91 -4.08
N GLN A 112 -8.02 -13.14 -2.78
CA GLN A 112 -9.20 -13.46 -1.97
C GLN A 112 -10.23 -12.32 -1.98
N ALA A 113 -9.76 -11.07 -1.81
CA ALA A 113 -10.62 -9.89 -1.89
C ALA A 113 -11.25 -9.73 -3.27
N ALA A 114 -10.45 -9.94 -4.32
CA ALA A 114 -10.92 -9.83 -5.69
C ALA A 114 -12.00 -10.86 -6.01
N GLU A 115 -11.83 -12.12 -5.58
CA GLU A 115 -12.83 -13.18 -5.75
C GLU A 115 -14.16 -12.83 -5.07
N ALA A 116 -14.10 -12.38 -3.81
CA ALA A 116 -15.28 -11.98 -3.06
C ALA A 116 -16.00 -10.76 -3.71
N PHE A 117 -15.23 -9.79 -4.18
CA PHE A 117 -15.79 -8.59 -4.80
C PHE A 117 -16.33 -8.86 -6.21
N GLU A 118 -15.66 -9.72 -6.98
CA GLU A 118 -16.11 -10.14 -8.31
C GLU A 118 -17.44 -10.91 -8.21
N ALA A 119 -17.55 -11.85 -7.25
CA ALA A 119 -18.80 -12.56 -6.98
C ALA A 119 -19.94 -11.62 -6.55
N ARG A 120 -19.65 -10.54 -5.83
CA ARG A 120 -20.61 -9.51 -5.43
C ARG A 120 -20.94 -8.52 -6.56
N GLY A 121 -20.10 -8.42 -7.59
CA GLY A 121 -20.24 -7.43 -8.67
C GLY A 121 -19.90 -6.00 -8.26
N SER A 122 -19.20 -5.79 -7.13
CA SER A 122 -18.81 -4.46 -6.66
C SER A 122 -17.68 -4.52 -5.64
N GLY A 123 -16.84 -3.49 -5.60
CA GLY A 123 -15.77 -3.38 -4.60
C GLY A 123 -14.64 -2.43 -5.01
N LEU A 124 -13.76 -2.14 -4.05
CA LEU A 124 -12.61 -1.27 -4.27
C LEU A 124 -11.36 -1.86 -3.61
N LEU A 125 -10.34 -2.12 -4.42
CA LEU A 125 -9.02 -2.56 -3.97
C LEU A 125 -8.03 -1.39 -4.06
N ILE A 126 -7.38 -1.03 -2.95
CA ILE A 126 -6.40 0.06 -2.88
C ILE A 126 -5.07 -0.53 -2.43
N GLY A 127 -4.09 -0.60 -3.33
CA GLY A 127 -2.75 -1.08 -3.02
C GLY A 127 -1.73 0.06 -2.91
N LEU A 128 -1.07 0.19 -1.74
CA LEU A 128 0.05 1.10 -1.59
C LEU A 128 1.32 0.45 -2.16
N SER A 129 1.66 0.86 -3.38
CA SER A 129 2.95 0.59 -3.99
C SER A 129 3.96 1.68 -3.59
N SER A 130 4.79 2.13 -4.50
CA SER A 130 5.76 3.21 -4.29
C SER A 130 6.27 3.73 -5.63
N VAL A 131 6.74 4.98 -5.66
CA VAL A 131 7.56 5.52 -6.75
C VAL A 131 8.87 4.72 -6.94
N ALA A 132 9.34 4.02 -5.90
CA ALA A 132 10.51 3.15 -5.97
C ALA A 132 10.31 1.94 -6.91
N GLY A 133 9.06 1.55 -7.16
CA GLY A 133 8.74 0.47 -8.10
C GLY A 133 8.74 0.87 -9.58
N ASP A 134 8.98 2.14 -9.90
CA ASP A 134 8.95 2.58 -11.30
C ASP A 134 10.27 2.34 -12.04
N ARG A 135 11.39 2.33 -11.33
CA ARG A 135 12.72 1.97 -11.84
C ARG A 135 13.65 1.58 -10.69
N GLY A 136 14.47 0.54 -10.90
CA GLY A 136 15.48 0.09 -9.93
C GLY A 136 16.50 1.18 -9.61
N ARG A 137 16.91 1.24 -8.33
CA ARG A 137 17.94 2.14 -7.80
C ARG A 137 18.87 1.39 -6.88
N ALA A 138 20.16 1.70 -6.94
CA ALA A 138 21.18 1.03 -6.12
C ALA A 138 20.87 1.06 -4.61
N SER A 139 20.22 2.14 -4.16
CA SER A 139 19.91 2.36 -2.73
C SER A 139 18.78 1.50 -2.16
N ASN A 140 17.94 0.83 -3.00
CA ASN A 140 16.76 0.10 -2.51
C ASN A 140 16.14 -0.85 -3.56
N TYR A 141 16.96 -1.55 -4.34
CA TYR A 141 16.43 -2.40 -5.42
C TYR A 141 15.64 -3.63 -4.93
N ALA A 142 15.91 -4.18 -3.76
CA ALA A 142 15.10 -5.25 -3.18
C ALA A 142 13.66 -4.77 -2.92
N TYR A 143 13.52 -3.62 -2.26
CA TYR A 143 12.23 -2.97 -2.04
C TYR A 143 11.58 -2.50 -3.35
N GLY A 144 12.36 -1.88 -4.22
CA GLY A 144 11.91 -1.35 -5.51
C GLY A 144 11.34 -2.44 -6.40
N SER A 145 12.02 -3.60 -6.51
CA SER A 145 11.55 -4.75 -7.30
C SER A 145 10.24 -5.34 -6.75
N ALA A 146 10.11 -5.47 -5.41
CA ALA A 146 8.87 -5.92 -4.79
C ALA A 146 7.69 -4.97 -5.08
N LYS A 147 7.91 -3.65 -4.98
CA LYS A 147 6.88 -2.64 -5.32
C LYS A 147 6.59 -2.54 -6.82
N ALA A 148 7.57 -2.83 -7.69
CA ALA A 148 7.35 -2.97 -9.13
C ALA A 148 6.46 -4.17 -9.43
N GLY A 149 6.76 -5.35 -8.85
CA GLY A 149 5.95 -6.54 -8.94
C GLY A 149 4.52 -6.31 -8.46
N PHE A 150 4.35 -5.66 -7.30
CA PHE A 150 3.03 -5.33 -6.78
C PHE A 150 2.27 -4.34 -7.68
N SER A 151 2.94 -3.34 -8.28
CA SER A 151 2.32 -2.44 -9.25
C SER A 151 1.85 -3.16 -10.51
N ALA A 152 2.65 -4.10 -11.02
CA ALA A 152 2.29 -4.92 -12.19
C ALA A 152 1.12 -5.85 -11.86
N PHE A 153 1.12 -6.49 -10.68
CA PHE A 153 0.02 -7.32 -10.20
C PHE A 153 -1.29 -6.51 -10.11
N LEU A 154 -1.28 -5.34 -9.48
CA LEU A 154 -2.47 -4.47 -9.39
C LEU A 154 -2.97 -4.02 -10.77
N SER A 155 -2.06 -3.82 -11.73
CA SER A 155 -2.43 -3.49 -13.12
C SER A 155 -3.14 -4.67 -13.81
N GLY A 156 -2.60 -5.89 -13.68
CA GLY A 156 -3.23 -7.10 -14.19
C GLY A 156 -4.58 -7.38 -13.53
N LEU A 157 -4.66 -7.21 -12.20
CA LEU A 157 -5.90 -7.38 -11.46
C LEU A 157 -6.98 -6.38 -11.91
N ARG A 158 -6.62 -5.13 -12.19
CA ARG A 158 -7.52 -4.12 -12.77
C ARG A 158 -8.06 -4.54 -14.12
N ALA A 159 -7.19 -5.08 -14.98
CA ALA A 159 -7.60 -5.57 -16.29
C ALA A 159 -8.57 -6.77 -16.19
N ARG A 160 -8.29 -7.73 -15.30
CA ARG A 160 -9.19 -8.86 -15.01
C ARG A 160 -10.57 -8.38 -14.55
N LEU A 161 -10.60 -7.43 -13.63
CA LEU A 161 -11.83 -6.99 -12.96
C LEU A 161 -12.58 -5.86 -13.71
N TRP A 162 -12.14 -5.49 -14.91
CA TRP A 162 -12.69 -4.35 -15.67
C TRP A 162 -14.21 -4.39 -15.85
N ASN A 163 -14.76 -5.57 -16.15
CA ASN A 163 -16.18 -5.75 -16.41
C ASN A 163 -16.98 -6.25 -15.19
N SER A 164 -16.36 -6.40 -14.04
CA SER A 164 -17.00 -6.98 -12.84
C SER A 164 -17.52 -5.96 -11.84
N GLY A 165 -17.47 -4.65 -12.17
CA GLY A 165 -17.86 -3.58 -11.23
C GLY A 165 -16.87 -3.34 -10.09
N VAL A 166 -15.72 -4.04 -10.08
CA VAL A 166 -14.67 -3.90 -9.05
C VAL A 166 -13.58 -2.96 -9.53
N ARG A 167 -13.19 -2.01 -8.68
CA ARG A 167 -12.16 -1.02 -8.99
C ARG A 167 -10.85 -1.36 -8.29
N VAL A 168 -9.73 -1.07 -8.96
CA VAL A 168 -8.38 -1.26 -8.40
C VAL A 168 -7.59 0.03 -8.51
N LEU A 169 -7.26 0.64 -7.36
CA LEU A 169 -6.43 1.84 -7.26
C LEU A 169 -5.00 1.47 -6.85
N THR A 170 -4.02 1.77 -7.69
CA THR A 170 -2.60 1.69 -7.36
C THR A 170 -2.13 3.04 -6.84
N VAL A 171 -1.72 3.14 -5.58
CA VAL A 171 -1.15 4.34 -5.00
C VAL A 171 0.36 4.24 -5.02
N LYS A 172 1.03 5.25 -5.55
CA LYS A 172 2.50 5.36 -5.63
C LYS A 172 2.97 6.60 -4.86
N PRO A 173 3.16 6.49 -3.54
CA PRO A 173 3.72 7.57 -2.75
C PRO A 173 5.20 7.77 -3.08
N GLY A 174 5.66 9.03 -2.97
CA GLY A 174 7.06 9.36 -2.83
C GLY A 174 7.54 9.20 -1.39
N TYR A 175 8.43 10.09 -0.92
CA TYR A 175 8.80 10.14 0.49
C TYR A 175 7.66 10.71 1.31
N VAL A 176 7.31 10.00 2.41
CA VAL A 176 6.21 10.39 3.32
C VAL A 176 6.75 10.35 4.75
N ALA A 177 6.47 11.38 5.54
CA ALA A 177 6.90 11.53 6.93
C ALA A 177 6.28 10.45 7.83
N THR A 178 6.85 9.26 7.80
CA THR A 178 6.45 8.07 8.56
C THR A 178 7.66 7.41 9.20
N GLY A 179 7.44 6.47 10.11
CA GLY A 179 8.53 5.68 10.72
C GLY A 179 9.42 4.95 9.69
N MET A 180 8.92 4.70 8.47
CA MET A 180 9.68 4.03 7.41
C MET A 180 10.89 4.84 6.92
N ILE A 181 10.84 6.17 7.01
CA ILE A 181 11.95 7.05 6.61
C ILE A 181 12.62 7.74 7.81
N ALA A 182 12.28 7.34 9.04
CA ALA A 182 12.89 7.88 10.25
C ALA A 182 14.41 7.69 10.20
N GLY A 183 15.16 8.71 10.57
CA GLY A 183 16.63 8.72 10.51
C GLY A 183 17.24 9.02 9.14
N ARG A 184 16.43 9.22 8.07
CA ARG A 184 16.93 9.65 6.78
C ARG A 184 16.94 11.18 6.67
N HIS A 185 18.08 11.75 6.30
CA HIS A 185 18.20 13.19 6.04
C HIS A 185 17.69 13.52 4.65
N LEU A 186 16.41 13.85 4.53
CA LEU A 186 15.76 14.23 3.26
C LEU A 186 15.34 15.70 3.31
N PRO A 187 15.48 16.45 2.19
CA PRO A 187 14.94 17.80 2.11
C PRO A 187 13.41 17.80 2.37
N SER A 188 12.94 18.69 3.23
CA SER A 188 11.51 18.76 3.62
C SER A 188 10.58 18.99 2.42
N CYS A 189 11.04 19.66 1.38
CA CYS A 189 10.25 19.97 0.18
C CYS A 189 9.86 18.72 -0.65
N ILE A 190 10.57 17.59 -0.47
CA ILE A 190 10.24 16.34 -1.16
C ILE A 190 9.51 15.33 -0.28
N VAL A 191 9.32 15.65 1.01
CA VAL A 191 8.65 14.78 1.99
C VAL A 191 7.21 15.24 2.17
N ALA A 192 6.26 14.39 1.83
CA ALA A 192 4.84 14.64 2.03
C ALA A 192 4.40 14.26 3.44
N SER A 193 3.33 14.88 3.95
CA SER A 193 2.68 14.41 5.16
C SER A 193 1.77 13.20 4.87
N PRO A 194 1.53 12.31 5.84
CA PRO A 194 0.54 11.24 5.72
C PRO A 194 -0.87 11.76 5.39
N GLU A 195 -1.24 12.91 5.93
CA GLU A 195 -2.56 13.54 5.73
C GLU A 195 -2.74 14.01 4.27
N LEU A 196 -1.68 14.52 3.64
CA LEU A 196 -1.71 14.87 2.21
C LEU A 196 -1.97 13.62 1.37
N VAL A 197 -1.25 12.53 1.65
CA VAL A 197 -1.43 11.24 0.96
C VAL A 197 -2.85 10.71 1.16
N ALA A 198 -3.38 10.75 2.38
CA ALA A 198 -4.73 10.30 2.71
C ALA A 198 -5.80 11.10 1.96
N ARG A 199 -5.67 12.42 1.90
CA ARG A 199 -6.56 13.31 1.13
C ARG A 199 -6.53 12.99 -0.37
N ASP A 200 -5.34 12.76 -0.91
CA ASP A 200 -5.16 12.40 -2.32
C ASP A 200 -5.78 11.03 -2.63
N ILE A 201 -5.66 10.04 -1.73
CA ILE A 201 -6.31 8.73 -1.85
C ILE A 201 -7.83 8.91 -1.86
N LEU A 202 -8.40 9.61 -0.89
CA LEU A 202 -9.84 9.84 -0.80
C LEU A 202 -10.36 10.53 -2.06
N ARG A 203 -9.64 11.54 -2.57
CA ARG A 203 -9.98 12.22 -3.83
C ARG A 203 -9.89 11.27 -5.02
N ALA A 204 -8.85 10.43 -5.11
CA ALA A 204 -8.67 9.46 -6.20
C ALA A 204 -9.81 8.43 -6.22
N VAL A 205 -10.26 7.97 -5.06
CA VAL A 205 -11.41 7.07 -4.92
C VAL A 205 -12.69 7.73 -5.44
N ARG A 206 -12.96 8.99 -5.05
CA ARG A 206 -14.13 9.76 -5.50
C ARG A 206 -14.11 10.05 -7.00
N THR A 207 -12.93 10.28 -7.58
CA THR A 207 -12.78 10.64 -9.01
C THR A 207 -12.53 9.44 -9.93
N GLY A 208 -12.54 8.21 -9.42
CA GLY A 208 -12.40 7.01 -10.25
C GLY A 208 -10.99 6.78 -10.82
N ARG A 209 -9.93 7.28 -10.17
CA ARG A 209 -8.56 7.08 -10.68
C ARG A 209 -8.08 5.65 -10.49
N ASP A 210 -7.31 5.17 -11.48
CA ASP A 210 -6.67 3.84 -11.45
C ASP A 210 -5.27 3.87 -10.84
N VAL A 211 -4.51 4.94 -11.10
CA VAL A 211 -3.14 5.12 -10.59
C VAL A 211 -2.99 6.53 -10.02
N LEU A 212 -2.54 6.59 -8.78
CA LEU A 212 -2.28 7.83 -8.06
C LEU A 212 -0.79 7.94 -7.70
N TYR A 213 -0.12 8.98 -8.20
CA TYR A 213 1.17 9.45 -7.68
C TYR A 213 0.91 10.54 -6.64
N THR A 214 1.51 10.43 -5.47
CA THR A 214 1.30 11.42 -4.41
C THR A 214 2.60 11.77 -3.69
N PRO A 215 2.99 13.05 -3.66
CA PRO A 215 2.45 14.18 -4.40
C PRO A 215 2.50 14.00 -5.92
N GLY A 216 1.57 14.65 -6.66
CA GLY A 216 1.37 14.44 -8.09
C GLY A 216 2.57 14.76 -8.99
N TRP A 217 3.51 15.62 -8.55
CA TRP A 217 4.73 15.96 -9.29
C TRP A 217 5.70 14.77 -9.48
N TRP A 218 5.56 13.71 -8.70
CA TRP A 218 6.31 12.48 -8.94
C TRP A 218 6.01 11.85 -10.30
N ARG A 219 4.80 12.02 -10.82
CA ARG A 219 4.39 11.41 -12.09
C ARG A 219 5.24 11.88 -13.28
N PRO A 220 5.35 13.18 -13.59
CA PRO A 220 6.20 13.66 -14.68
C PRO A 220 7.69 13.40 -14.43
N LEU A 221 8.16 13.56 -13.19
CA LEU A 221 9.56 13.28 -12.85
C LEU A 221 9.95 11.83 -13.15
N LEU A 222 9.12 10.87 -12.72
CA LEU A 222 9.41 9.46 -12.96
C LEU A 222 9.15 9.03 -14.40
N ALA A 223 8.26 9.69 -15.13
CA ALA A 223 8.12 9.47 -16.56
C ALA A 223 9.42 9.81 -17.29
N LEU A 224 10.02 10.95 -16.95
CA LEU A 224 11.34 11.36 -17.49
C LEU A 224 12.44 10.39 -17.05
N TYR A 225 12.51 10.03 -15.77
CA TYR A 225 13.52 9.10 -15.25
C TYR A 225 13.43 7.72 -15.90
N ARG A 226 12.23 7.20 -16.15
CA ARG A 226 12.02 5.92 -16.86
C ARG A 226 12.46 5.97 -18.32
N ALA A 227 12.33 7.13 -18.98
CA ALA A 227 12.73 7.32 -20.38
C ALA A 227 14.25 7.40 -20.56
N LEU A 228 15.03 7.61 -19.48
CA LEU A 228 16.49 7.67 -19.59
C LEU A 228 17.07 6.32 -20.04
N PRO A 229 18.02 6.31 -21.02
CA PRO A 229 18.76 5.11 -21.36
C PRO A 229 19.50 4.52 -20.15
N GLU A 230 19.67 3.20 -20.10
CA GLU A 230 20.32 2.53 -18.97
C GLU A 230 21.77 2.99 -18.75
N CYS A 231 22.49 3.33 -19.83
CA CYS A 231 23.87 3.87 -19.76
C CYS A 231 23.96 5.18 -18.97
N VAL A 232 22.87 5.96 -18.90
CA VAL A 232 22.75 7.19 -18.11
C VAL A 232 22.22 6.87 -16.71
N ALA A 233 21.12 6.14 -16.63
CA ALA A 233 20.42 5.90 -15.37
C ALA A 233 21.28 5.19 -14.32
N LYS A 234 22.10 4.20 -14.72
CA LYS A 234 23.01 3.48 -13.82
C LYS A 234 24.08 4.35 -13.15
N ARG A 235 24.31 5.56 -13.65
CA ARG A 235 25.29 6.51 -13.09
C ARG A 235 24.66 7.49 -12.11
N LEU A 236 23.33 7.55 -12.05
CA LEU A 236 22.61 8.44 -11.16
C LEU A 236 22.51 7.78 -9.77
N LYS A 237 23.08 8.43 -8.78
CA LYS A 237 22.96 8.05 -7.37
C LYS A 237 21.67 8.65 -6.81
N LEU A 238 20.53 7.99 -7.03
CA LEU A 238 19.21 8.39 -6.54
C LEU A 238 18.73 7.46 -5.42
#